data_ecdc2c1ee6524ffa142329e35c675fcf
#
_entry.id   ecdc2c1ee6524ffa142329e35c675fcf
#
_cell.length_a   1.000
_cell.length_b   1.000
_cell.length_c   1.000
_cell.angle_alpha   90.00
_cell.angle_beta   90.00
_cell.angle_gamma   90.00
#
_symmetry.space_group_name_H-M   'P 1'
#
loop_
_entity.id
_entity.type
_entity.pdbx_description
1 polymer ?
#
loop_
_entity_poly.entity_id
_entity_poly.type
_entity_poly.pdbx_seq_one_letter_code
_entity_poly.pdbx_strand_id
1 'polypeptide(L)'
;MAALSSRILIVDDDVETCRLIAELVAAPGRELHQCQTAAKAIELAQKDTFDLVISDINLNGPESGLDVLKAFKQAYPGGEVVLISGFGTLDTAVQAVRAGAFDYISKPFNIAEVRATVGRALARDSKGGTTAEQVSGVPPEGIIGRTAGMLAVYKQIAYAVDSMAPVLIQGESGTGKELVARAIHVHGARAARPFVVVNCGAITETLLESELFGHVRGAFTGAIADRKGVFEQAHSGTVFLDEIGDMPPAMQVKLLRVLQDGEVRPVGGNRTIHTDARVVAATNVDLDRSVADQRFRQDLYYRLSVIVIHLPALRDRREDIPLLIEQFVRNASARTGRHVTISPDATAALMSYRWPGNVRELENTIERLVVFSRGRVELADLPATVLAAPSLEERMFQGLPSLDELERRYLVHVLEALGGNRSRAAEVLGIDRRTLYRMAERLGIALKDDAERAT
;
A
#
# COMPACT_ATOMS: atom_id res chain seq x y z
N MET A 1 -27.50 20.25 -34.22
CA MET A 1 -26.56 20.56 -33.15
C MET A 1 -25.32 19.68 -33.41
N ALA A 2 -24.19 20.29 -33.78
CA ALA A 2 -22.95 19.54 -33.93
C ALA A 2 -22.58 18.93 -32.57
N ALA A 3 -22.39 17.62 -32.52
CA ALA A 3 -21.88 16.95 -31.32
C ALA A 3 -20.52 17.60 -31.00
N LEU A 4 -20.37 18.16 -29.82
CA LEU A 4 -19.08 18.66 -29.32
C LEU A 4 -18.09 17.46 -29.38
N SER A 5 -17.11 17.58 -30.27
CA SER A 5 -16.04 16.59 -30.40
C SER A 5 -15.03 16.83 -29.28
N SER A 6 -14.81 15.85 -28.39
CA SER A 6 -13.77 15.94 -27.37
C SER A 6 -12.40 15.70 -28.00
N ARG A 7 -11.46 16.64 -27.83
CA ARG A 7 -10.10 16.57 -28.37
C ARG A 7 -9.15 16.01 -27.31
N ILE A 8 -8.45 14.92 -27.63
CA ILE A 8 -7.55 14.21 -26.74
C ILE A 8 -6.15 14.20 -27.32
N LEU A 9 -5.17 14.66 -26.57
CA LEU A 9 -3.73 14.57 -26.91
C LEU A 9 -3.10 13.40 -26.15
N ILE A 10 -2.42 12.52 -26.88
CA ILE A 10 -1.69 11.35 -26.33
C ILE A 10 -0.20 11.58 -26.55
N VAL A 11 0.59 11.47 -25.49
CA VAL A 11 2.02 11.74 -25.47
C VAL A 11 2.77 10.55 -24.87
N ASP A 12 3.53 9.84 -25.68
CA ASP A 12 4.37 8.70 -25.22
C ASP A 12 5.52 8.56 -26.23
N ASP A 13 6.74 8.35 -25.77
CA ASP A 13 7.90 8.20 -26.66
C ASP A 13 7.88 6.86 -27.44
N ASP A 14 7.10 5.88 -26.96
CA ASP A 14 6.82 4.63 -27.66
C ASP A 14 5.57 4.77 -28.56
N VAL A 15 5.78 4.65 -29.87
CA VAL A 15 4.71 4.74 -30.90
C VAL A 15 3.66 3.66 -30.73
N GLU A 16 4.05 2.44 -30.32
CA GLU A 16 3.13 1.33 -30.10
C GLU A 16 2.20 1.62 -28.90
N THR A 17 2.75 2.16 -27.83
CA THR A 17 1.96 2.60 -26.65
C THR A 17 1.00 3.72 -27.03
N CYS A 18 1.43 4.72 -27.81
CA CYS A 18 0.53 5.76 -28.34
C CYS A 18 -0.66 5.16 -29.12
N ARG A 19 -0.40 4.19 -30.01
CA ARG A 19 -1.44 3.53 -30.78
C ARG A 19 -2.40 2.73 -29.89
N LEU A 20 -1.87 1.96 -28.96
CA LEU A 20 -2.67 1.19 -28.02
C LEU A 20 -3.60 2.08 -27.21
N ILE A 21 -3.08 3.18 -26.64
CA ILE A 21 -3.90 4.14 -25.90
C ILE A 21 -4.97 4.76 -26.80
N ALA A 22 -4.61 5.14 -28.04
CA ALA A 22 -5.55 5.72 -29.00
C ALA A 22 -6.70 4.74 -29.32
N GLU A 23 -6.41 3.46 -29.55
CA GLU A 23 -7.45 2.42 -29.74
C GLU A 23 -8.34 2.24 -28.51
N LEU A 24 -7.77 2.30 -27.30
CA LEU A 24 -8.51 2.12 -26.06
C LEU A 24 -9.49 3.27 -25.79
N VAL A 25 -9.11 4.50 -26.20
CA VAL A 25 -9.91 5.72 -25.93
C VAL A 25 -10.75 6.15 -27.13
N ALA A 26 -10.60 5.51 -28.28
CA ALA A 26 -11.39 5.82 -29.47
C ALA A 26 -12.89 5.61 -29.21
N ALA A 27 -13.69 6.62 -29.54
CA ALA A 27 -15.13 6.58 -29.49
C ALA A 27 -15.75 7.62 -30.45
N PRO A 28 -17.00 7.46 -30.89
CA PRO A 28 -17.68 8.47 -31.69
C PRO A 28 -17.68 9.84 -30.99
N GLY A 29 -17.30 10.90 -31.71
CA GLY A 29 -17.18 12.26 -31.17
C GLY A 29 -15.87 12.54 -30.41
N ARG A 30 -14.83 11.75 -30.58
CA ARG A 30 -13.46 12.00 -30.07
C ARG A 30 -12.47 12.20 -31.20
N GLU A 31 -11.73 13.29 -31.12
CA GLU A 31 -10.60 13.60 -32.02
C GLU A 31 -9.30 13.30 -31.27
N LEU A 32 -8.46 12.40 -31.83
CA LEU A 32 -7.24 11.92 -31.17
C LEU A 32 -6.00 12.47 -31.87
N HIS A 33 -5.14 13.11 -31.10
CA HIS A 33 -3.82 13.58 -31.55
C HIS A 33 -2.73 12.82 -30.80
N GLN A 34 -1.64 12.49 -31.50
CA GLN A 34 -0.53 11.74 -30.94
C GLN A 34 0.78 12.48 -31.19
N CYS A 35 1.66 12.48 -30.17
CA CYS A 35 3.04 12.96 -30.32
C CYS A 35 4.00 12.19 -29.41
N GLN A 36 5.30 12.19 -29.74
CA GLN A 36 6.29 11.34 -29.12
C GLN A 36 7.29 12.12 -28.24
N THR A 37 7.12 13.42 -28.10
CA THR A 37 8.03 14.26 -27.30
C THR A 37 7.28 15.30 -26.49
N ALA A 38 7.80 15.61 -25.29
CA ALA A 38 7.23 16.64 -24.45
C ALA A 38 7.23 18.02 -25.12
N ALA A 39 8.32 18.39 -25.81
CA ALA A 39 8.41 19.66 -26.53
C ALA A 39 7.28 19.83 -27.55
N LYS A 40 6.97 18.77 -28.31
CA LYS A 40 5.88 18.80 -29.31
C LYS A 40 4.53 18.87 -28.64
N ALA A 41 4.33 18.16 -27.52
CA ALA A 41 3.09 18.23 -26.73
C ALA A 41 2.84 19.64 -26.19
N ILE A 42 3.87 20.29 -25.68
CA ILE A 42 3.81 21.67 -25.16
C ILE A 42 3.50 22.64 -26.30
N GLU A 43 4.12 22.50 -27.46
CA GLU A 43 3.84 23.32 -28.65
C GLU A 43 2.35 23.18 -29.08
N LEU A 44 1.84 21.93 -29.14
CA LEU A 44 0.45 21.66 -29.49
C LEU A 44 -0.53 22.23 -28.45
N ALA A 45 -0.23 22.08 -27.18
CA ALA A 45 -1.05 22.61 -26.08
C ALA A 45 -1.12 24.16 -26.07
N GLN A 46 -0.12 24.84 -26.64
CA GLN A 46 -0.14 26.31 -26.78
C GLN A 46 -0.90 26.78 -28.02
N LYS A 47 -1.00 25.95 -29.07
CA LYS A 47 -1.64 26.30 -30.35
C LYS A 47 -3.09 25.87 -30.43
N ASP A 48 -3.41 24.76 -29.82
CA ASP A 48 -4.72 24.08 -29.90
C ASP A 48 -5.27 23.83 -28.51
N THR A 49 -6.60 23.78 -28.42
CA THR A 49 -7.28 23.40 -27.16
C THR A 49 -7.56 21.90 -27.15
N PHE A 50 -7.26 21.25 -26.02
CA PHE A 50 -7.56 19.84 -25.77
C PHE A 50 -8.41 19.73 -24.49
N ASP A 51 -9.38 18.83 -24.48
CA ASP A 51 -10.19 18.56 -23.30
C ASP A 51 -9.46 17.62 -22.34
N LEU A 52 -8.59 16.74 -22.90
CA LEU A 52 -7.80 15.78 -22.14
C LEU A 52 -6.42 15.59 -22.75
N VAL A 53 -5.40 15.59 -21.90
CA VAL A 53 -4.04 15.13 -22.25
C VAL A 53 -3.75 13.84 -21.51
N ILE A 54 -3.25 12.83 -22.21
CA ILE A 54 -2.75 11.56 -21.64
C ILE A 54 -1.25 11.54 -21.95
N SER A 55 -0.39 11.62 -20.94
CA SER A 55 1.05 11.72 -21.14
C SER A 55 1.82 10.70 -20.30
N ASP A 56 2.79 10.01 -20.92
CA ASP A 56 3.83 9.35 -20.12
C ASP A 56 4.63 10.39 -19.34
N ILE A 57 5.02 10.04 -18.13
CA ILE A 57 5.91 10.89 -17.30
C ILE A 57 7.33 10.83 -17.82
N ASN A 58 7.82 9.64 -18.20
CA ASN A 58 9.19 9.41 -18.63
C ASN A 58 9.27 9.49 -20.15
N LEU A 59 9.37 10.69 -20.68
CA LEU A 59 9.56 10.94 -22.11
C LEU A 59 11.04 11.06 -22.43
N ASN A 60 11.46 10.58 -23.60
CA ASN A 60 12.82 10.77 -24.09
C ASN A 60 13.09 12.26 -24.37
N GLY A 61 13.98 12.89 -23.59
CA GLY A 61 14.32 14.29 -23.74
C GLY A 61 14.59 15.01 -22.42
N PRO A 62 14.87 16.33 -22.45
CA PRO A 62 15.10 17.12 -21.25
C PRO A 62 13.80 17.43 -20.46
N GLU A 63 12.64 17.38 -21.12
CA GLU A 63 11.34 17.68 -20.56
C GLU A 63 10.56 16.38 -20.29
N SER A 64 9.82 16.33 -19.20
CA SER A 64 9.04 15.18 -18.74
C SER A 64 7.53 15.39 -18.98
N GLY A 65 6.72 14.35 -18.78
CA GLY A 65 5.26 14.48 -18.77
C GLY A 65 4.73 15.39 -17.67
N LEU A 66 5.48 15.60 -16.58
CA LEU A 66 5.15 16.60 -15.56
C LEU A 66 5.31 18.04 -16.10
N ASP A 67 6.25 18.27 -17.00
CA ASP A 67 6.41 19.58 -17.63
C ASP A 67 5.30 19.82 -18.68
N VAL A 68 4.87 18.77 -19.39
CA VAL A 68 3.67 18.81 -20.25
C VAL A 68 2.44 19.17 -19.41
N LEU A 69 2.22 18.52 -18.25
CA LEU A 69 1.13 18.81 -17.34
C LEU A 69 1.11 20.29 -16.91
N LYS A 70 2.26 20.81 -16.44
CA LYS A 70 2.40 22.20 -16.00
C LYS A 70 2.10 23.18 -17.13
N ALA A 71 2.70 22.98 -18.29
CA ALA A 71 2.50 23.84 -19.46
C ALA A 71 1.05 23.82 -19.94
N PHE A 72 0.42 22.65 -19.98
CA PHE A 72 -0.98 22.50 -20.38
C PHE A 72 -1.93 23.18 -19.38
N LYS A 73 -1.77 22.98 -18.07
CA LYS A 73 -2.60 23.63 -17.04
C LYS A 73 -2.42 25.15 -17.01
N GLN A 74 -1.23 25.65 -17.36
CA GLN A 74 -0.99 27.10 -17.52
C GLN A 74 -1.72 27.67 -18.74
N ALA A 75 -1.70 26.95 -19.88
CA ALA A 75 -2.37 27.39 -21.11
C ALA A 75 -3.88 27.17 -21.05
N TYR A 76 -4.32 26.08 -20.44
CA TYR A 76 -5.74 25.69 -20.37
C TYR A 76 -6.10 25.10 -19.00
N PRO A 77 -6.43 25.93 -18.00
CA PRO A 77 -6.72 25.49 -16.64
C PRO A 77 -7.92 24.51 -16.52
N GLY A 78 -8.86 24.59 -17.44
CA GLY A 78 -10.05 23.71 -17.48
C GLY A 78 -9.84 22.35 -18.12
N GLY A 79 -8.75 22.15 -18.86
CA GLY A 79 -8.44 20.86 -19.48
C GLY A 79 -7.89 19.85 -18.46
N GLU A 80 -8.17 18.58 -18.66
CA GLU A 80 -7.73 17.54 -17.73
C GLU A 80 -6.48 16.83 -18.24
N VAL A 81 -5.64 16.37 -17.31
CA VAL A 81 -4.40 15.64 -17.63
C VAL A 81 -4.35 14.34 -16.84
N VAL A 82 -4.19 13.23 -17.56
CA VAL A 82 -3.93 11.91 -17.00
C VAL A 82 -2.48 11.56 -17.30
N LEU A 83 -1.72 11.26 -16.26
CA LEU A 83 -0.33 10.84 -16.41
C LEU A 83 -0.24 9.30 -16.42
N ILE A 84 0.67 8.77 -17.24
CA ILE A 84 1.00 7.35 -17.28
C ILE A 84 2.47 7.19 -16.90
N SER A 85 2.83 6.13 -16.18
CA SER A 85 4.23 5.86 -15.86
C SER A 85 4.54 4.38 -15.70
N GLY A 86 5.69 3.95 -16.19
CA GLY A 86 6.26 2.62 -15.93
C GLY A 86 7.00 2.52 -14.61
N PHE A 87 7.39 3.66 -14.01
CA PHE A 87 8.16 3.75 -12.77
C PHE A 87 7.55 4.81 -11.84
N GLY A 88 6.39 4.49 -11.27
CA GLY A 88 5.76 5.37 -10.29
C GLY A 88 6.50 5.36 -8.97
N THR A 89 7.00 6.53 -8.55
CA THR A 89 7.47 6.77 -7.18
C THR A 89 6.47 7.62 -6.42
N LEU A 90 6.54 7.62 -5.09
CA LEU A 90 5.72 8.50 -4.28
C LEU A 90 5.91 9.97 -4.68
N ASP A 91 7.15 10.39 -4.94
CA ASP A 91 7.47 11.76 -5.32
C ASP A 91 6.80 12.17 -6.62
N THR A 92 6.84 11.31 -7.65
CA THR A 92 6.17 11.58 -8.93
C THR A 92 4.66 11.65 -8.78
N ALA A 93 4.06 10.80 -7.94
CA ALA A 93 2.62 10.84 -7.65
C ALA A 93 2.22 12.13 -6.91
N VAL A 94 2.97 12.53 -5.88
CA VAL A 94 2.73 13.78 -5.14
C VAL A 94 2.90 15.00 -6.07
N GLN A 95 3.95 15.04 -6.89
CA GLN A 95 4.16 16.13 -7.86
C GLN A 95 3.03 16.20 -8.90
N ALA A 96 2.58 15.06 -9.41
CA ALA A 96 1.48 14.99 -10.37
C ALA A 96 0.17 15.56 -9.79
N VAL A 97 -0.21 15.13 -8.58
CA VAL A 97 -1.43 15.62 -7.90
C VAL A 97 -1.32 17.11 -7.61
N ARG A 98 -0.19 17.60 -7.10
CA ARG A 98 0.05 19.03 -6.83
C ARG A 98 0.04 19.89 -8.08
N ALA A 99 0.56 19.38 -9.20
CA ALA A 99 0.50 20.06 -10.47
C ALA A 99 -0.90 20.04 -11.12
N GLY A 100 -1.89 19.42 -10.47
CA GLY A 100 -3.28 19.39 -10.91
C GLY A 100 -3.58 18.31 -11.94
N ALA A 101 -2.84 17.17 -11.94
CA ALA A 101 -3.23 16.01 -12.72
C ALA A 101 -4.60 15.49 -12.28
N PHE A 102 -5.42 15.11 -13.26
CA PHE A 102 -6.73 14.48 -12.99
C PHE A 102 -6.55 13.10 -12.38
N ASP A 103 -5.66 12.30 -12.96
CA ASP A 103 -5.33 10.95 -12.46
C ASP A 103 -3.93 10.53 -12.93
N TYR A 104 -3.48 9.40 -12.38
CA TYR A 104 -2.19 8.80 -12.65
C TYR A 104 -2.36 7.28 -12.84
N ILE A 105 -1.89 6.72 -13.96
CA ILE A 105 -2.04 5.31 -14.34
C ILE A 105 -0.65 4.66 -14.45
N SER A 106 -0.50 3.44 -13.94
CA SER A 106 0.76 2.69 -14.06
C SER A 106 0.81 1.82 -15.30
N LYS A 107 2.00 1.68 -15.87
CA LYS A 107 2.31 0.62 -16.85
C LYS A 107 2.80 -0.65 -16.11
N PRO A 108 2.34 -1.86 -16.46
CA PRO A 108 1.33 -2.16 -17.47
C PRO A 108 -0.07 -1.75 -17.00
N PHE A 109 -0.82 -1.06 -17.84
CA PHE A 109 -2.16 -0.56 -17.47
C PHE A 109 -3.26 -1.55 -17.82
N ASN A 110 -4.31 -1.53 -17.00
CA ASN A 110 -5.53 -2.28 -17.25
C ASN A 110 -6.43 -1.49 -18.22
N ILE A 111 -6.91 -2.15 -19.29
CA ILE A 111 -7.79 -1.57 -20.30
C ILE A 111 -9.03 -0.91 -19.66
N ALA A 112 -9.65 -1.59 -18.70
CA ALA A 112 -10.84 -1.08 -18.02
C ALA A 112 -10.54 0.18 -17.19
N GLU A 113 -9.36 0.27 -16.56
CA GLU A 113 -8.90 1.41 -15.79
C GLU A 113 -8.70 2.64 -16.68
N VAL A 114 -7.99 2.49 -17.81
CA VAL A 114 -7.78 3.59 -18.78
C VAL A 114 -9.10 4.14 -19.27
N ARG A 115 -10.02 3.27 -19.72
CA ARG A 115 -11.35 3.68 -20.20
C ARG A 115 -12.19 4.38 -19.14
N ALA A 116 -12.20 3.85 -17.93
CA ALA A 116 -12.93 4.45 -16.81
C ALA A 116 -12.38 5.82 -16.43
N THR A 117 -11.04 5.97 -16.39
CA THR A 117 -10.38 7.24 -16.05
C THR A 117 -10.62 8.29 -17.12
N VAL A 118 -10.46 7.95 -18.40
CA VAL A 118 -10.75 8.85 -19.52
C VAL A 118 -12.23 9.25 -19.53
N GLY A 119 -13.15 8.31 -19.27
CA GLY A 119 -14.59 8.61 -19.17
C GLY A 119 -14.89 9.61 -18.05
N ARG A 120 -14.29 9.46 -16.88
CA ARG A 120 -14.42 10.38 -15.74
C ARG A 120 -13.80 11.76 -16.04
N ALA A 121 -12.63 11.80 -16.67
CA ALA A 121 -11.95 13.04 -17.02
C ALA A 121 -12.77 13.90 -17.98
N LEU A 122 -13.36 13.29 -19.02
CA LEU A 122 -14.19 13.97 -20.01
C LEU A 122 -15.60 14.32 -19.51
N ALA A 123 -16.08 13.67 -18.44
CA ALA A 123 -17.40 13.95 -17.85
C ALA A 123 -17.39 15.08 -16.81
N ARG A 124 -16.21 15.60 -16.43
CA ARG A 124 -16.07 16.63 -15.40
C ARG A 124 -16.29 18.02 -16.01
N ASP A 125 -17.40 18.64 -15.65
CA ASP A 125 -17.62 20.08 -15.91
C ASP A 125 -16.58 20.91 -15.12
N SER A 126 -15.93 21.82 -15.82
CA SER A 126 -14.83 22.67 -15.34
C SER A 126 -15.26 23.56 -14.16
N LYS A 127 -15.08 23.11 -12.93
CA LYS A 127 -15.12 23.95 -11.73
C LYS A 127 -14.07 23.51 -10.70
N GLY A 128 -13.07 24.39 -10.49
CA GLY A 128 -12.27 24.47 -9.27
C GLY A 128 -10.85 23.95 -9.38
N GLY A 129 -9.93 24.78 -9.88
CA GLY A 129 -8.49 24.65 -9.67
C GLY A 129 -8.08 25.26 -8.33
N THR A 130 -7.33 24.52 -7.53
CA THR A 130 -6.56 25.06 -6.41
C THR A 130 -5.09 25.09 -6.81
N THR A 131 -4.51 26.29 -6.84
CA THR A 131 -3.07 26.55 -7.03
C THR A 131 -2.31 26.15 -5.79
N ALA A 132 -1.30 25.29 -5.92
CA ALA A 132 -0.38 24.92 -4.86
C ALA A 132 1.01 25.49 -5.11
N GLU A 133 1.58 26.15 -4.09
CA GLU A 133 2.94 26.67 -4.06
C GLU A 133 3.97 25.52 -3.96
N GLN A 134 5.11 25.72 -4.62
CA GLN A 134 6.23 24.78 -4.66
C GLN A 134 6.94 24.73 -3.30
N VAL A 135 6.97 23.57 -2.69
CA VAL A 135 7.92 23.25 -1.61
C VAL A 135 8.77 22.06 -2.07
N SER A 136 10.05 22.32 -2.27
CA SER A 136 11.06 21.31 -2.55
C SER A 136 11.46 20.63 -1.23
N GLY A 137 11.08 19.38 -1.05
CA GLY A 137 11.50 18.53 0.06
C GLY A 137 12.26 17.30 -0.44
N VAL A 138 13.32 16.92 0.27
CA VAL A 138 14.08 15.68 0.06
C VAL A 138 13.17 14.49 0.32
N PRO A 139 13.15 13.45 -0.54
CA PRO A 139 12.26 12.31 -0.36
C PRO A 139 12.55 11.56 0.94
N PRO A 140 11.53 11.07 1.67
CA PRO A 140 11.76 10.10 2.73
C PRO A 140 12.22 8.80 2.08
N GLU A 141 13.45 8.39 2.34
CA GLU A 141 13.97 7.08 1.96
C GLU A 141 13.07 6.01 2.57
N GLY A 142 12.44 5.17 1.76
CA GLY A 142 11.92 3.94 2.30
C GLY A 142 10.59 3.35 1.79
N ILE A 143 9.70 4.08 1.12
CA ILE A 143 8.49 3.42 0.56
C ILE A 143 8.80 2.95 -0.85
N ILE A 144 8.86 1.61 -1.02
CA ILE A 144 9.22 0.95 -2.28
C ILE A 144 8.05 0.09 -2.74
N GLY A 145 7.69 0.23 -4.01
CA GLY A 145 6.71 -0.61 -4.70
C GLY A 145 6.29 0.00 -6.02
N ARG A 146 5.95 -0.86 -6.97
CA ARG A 146 5.49 -0.50 -8.32
C ARG A 146 4.18 -1.21 -8.69
N THR A 147 3.70 -2.10 -7.84
CA THR A 147 2.42 -2.79 -8.05
C THR A 147 1.26 -1.81 -8.03
N ALA A 148 0.17 -2.14 -8.71
CA ALA A 148 -1.05 -1.32 -8.76
C ALA A 148 -1.57 -0.99 -7.34
N GLY A 149 -1.45 -1.94 -6.39
CA GLY A 149 -1.79 -1.71 -4.99
C GLY A 149 -0.96 -0.60 -4.34
N MET A 150 0.37 -0.59 -4.56
CA MET A 150 1.25 0.46 -4.02
C MET A 150 1.04 1.81 -4.70
N LEU A 151 0.73 1.82 -6.00
CA LEU A 151 0.40 3.05 -6.71
C LEU A 151 -0.91 3.69 -6.21
N ALA A 152 -1.91 2.87 -5.88
CA ALA A 152 -3.11 3.35 -5.20
C ALA A 152 -2.78 3.98 -3.84
N VAL A 153 -1.87 3.38 -3.07
CA VAL A 153 -1.35 3.96 -1.81
C VAL A 153 -0.67 5.31 -2.08
N TYR A 154 0.20 5.41 -3.07
CA TYR A 154 0.87 6.68 -3.42
C TYR A 154 -0.12 7.80 -3.79
N LYS A 155 -1.16 7.48 -4.56
CA LYS A 155 -2.24 8.42 -4.85
C LYS A 155 -2.94 8.91 -3.58
N GLN A 156 -3.29 7.98 -2.68
CA GLN A 156 -3.96 8.33 -1.42
C GLN A 156 -3.04 9.18 -0.52
N ILE A 157 -1.74 8.89 -0.45
CA ILE A 157 -0.76 9.71 0.26
C ILE A 157 -0.73 11.12 -0.37
N ALA A 158 -0.65 11.23 -1.70
CA ALA A 158 -0.59 12.51 -2.38
C ALA A 158 -1.82 13.39 -2.08
N TYR A 159 -3.03 12.82 -2.07
CA TYR A 159 -4.24 13.54 -1.64
C TYR A 159 -4.24 13.89 -0.14
N ALA A 160 -3.70 13.00 0.70
CA ALA A 160 -3.62 13.22 2.12
C ALA A 160 -2.63 14.35 2.49
N VAL A 161 -1.55 14.50 1.74
CA VAL A 161 -0.46 15.47 2.01
C VAL A 161 -1.00 16.90 2.15
N ASP A 162 -1.87 17.34 1.25
CA ASP A 162 -2.39 18.71 1.21
C ASP A 162 -3.67 18.91 2.08
N SER A 163 -4.16 17.84 2.70
CA SER A 163 -5.31 17.88 3.62
C SER A 163 -4.85 17.98 5.07
N MET A 164 -5.62 18.71 5.89
CA MET A 164 -5.47 18.71 7.36
C MET A 164 -6.35 17.67 8.05
N ALA A 165 -7.18 16.96 7.31
CA ALA A 165 -8.04 15.91 7.86
C ALA A 165 -7.24 14.78 8.52
N PRO A 166 -7.81 14.11 9.53
CA PRO A 166 -7.25 12.88 10.07
C PRO A 166 -7.06 11.82 8.99
N VAL A 167 -5.98 11.04 9.10
CA VAL A 167 -5.66 9.93 8.19
C VAL A 167 -5.59 8.64 8.99
N LEU A 168 -6.29 7.62 8.53
CA LEU A 168 -6.24 6.27 9.08
C LEU A 168 -5.51 5.33 8.11
N ILE A 169 -4.39 4.75 8.55
CA ILE A 169 -3.59 3.81 7.78
C ILE A 169 -3.90 2.40 8.28
N GLN A 170 -4.47 1.57 7.41
CA GLN A 170 -4.81 0.18 7.71
C GLN A 170 -3.87 -0.77 6.97
N GLY A 171 -3.48 -1.85 7.63
CA GLY A 171 -2.62 -2.88 7.04
C GLY A 171 -1.98 -3.76 8.09
N GLU A 172 -1.56 -4.95 7.71
CA GLU A 172 -0.93 -5.91 8.59
C GLU A 172 0.33 -5.36 9.26
N SER A 173 0.74 -6.00 10.37
CA SER A 173 2.01 -5.63 11.03
C SER A 173 3.19 -5.81 10.07
N GLY A 174 4.14 -4.87 10.10
CA GLY A 174 5.33 -4.91 9.26
C GLY A 174 5.14 -4.50 7.80
N THR A 175 3.97 -3.98 7.38
CA THR A 175 3.74 -3.51 5.99
C THR A 175 4.37 -2.16 5.67
N GLY A 176 4.76 -1.36 6.69
CA GLY A 176 5.38 -0.04 6.53
C GLY A 176 4.46 1.14 6.85
N LYS A 177 3.43 0.97 7.70
CA LYS A 177 2.48 2.03 8.07
C LYS A 177 3.14 3.30 8.62
N GLU A 178 4.19 3.16 9.41
CA GLU A 178 4.94 4.31 9.94
C GLU A 178 5.64 5.10 8.81
N LEU A 179 6.19 4.42 7.80
CA LEU A 179 6.82 5.08 6.64
C LEU A 179 5.80 5.93 5.87
N VAL A 180 4.56 5.42 5.73
CA VAL A 180 3.46 6.17 5.11
C VAL A 180 3.10 7.41 5.94
N ALA A 181 3.01 7.29 7.27
CA ALA A 181 2.75 8.43 8.15
C ALA A 181 3.85 9.49 8.07
N ARG A 182 5.11 9.06 8.04
CA ARG A 182 6.27 9.96 7.86
C ARG A 182 6.24 10.64 6.49
N ALA A 183 5.89 9.92 5.43
CA ALA A 183 5.77 10.47 4.09
C ALA A 183 4.69 11.56 4.02
N ILE A 184 3.52 11.34 4.62
CA ILE A 184 2.45 12.33 4.71
C ILE A 184 2.92 13.60 5.43
N HIS A 185 3.71 13.44 6.49
CA HIS A 185 4.27 14.58 7.24
C HIS A 185 5.31 15.34 6.43
N VAL A 186 6.33 14.64 5.92
CA VAL A 186 7.48 15.25 5.23
C VAL A 186 7.08 15.97 3.94
N HIS A 187 6.11 15.43 3.22
CA HIS A 187 5.57 16.09 2.01
C HIS A 187 4.45 17.11 2.34
N GLY A 188 3.97 17.19 3.59
CA GLY A 188 2.88 18.08 3.99
C GLY A 188 3.32 19.50 4.32
N ALA A 189 2.34 20.40 4.49
CA ALA A 189 2.57 21.79 4.89
C ALA A 189 3.27 21.94 6.27
N ARG A 190 3.29 20.86 7.05
CA ARG A 190 3.91 20.82 8.40
C ARG A 190 5.25 20.08 8.45
N ALA A 191 5.92 19.87 7.31
CA ALA A 191 7.18 19.12 7.20
C ALA A 191 8.30 19.65 8.13
N ALA A 192 8.36 20.97 8.35
CA ALA A 192 9.32 21.59 9.24
C ALA A 192 8.89 21.63 10.74
N ARG A 193 7.74 21.05 11.06
CA ARG A 193 7.15 21.01 12.41
C ARG A 193 7.40 19.65 13.06
N PRO A 194 7.17 19.53 14.40
CA PRO A 194 7.38 18.26 15.08
C PRO A 194 6.53 17.11 14.51
N PHE A 195 7.15 15.93 14.37
CA PHE A 195 6.48 14.67 14.12
C PHE A 195 6.66 13.76 15.33
N VAL A 196 5.59 13.56 16.11
CA VAL A 196 5.66 12.83 17.37
C VAL A 196 4.91 11.51 17.26
N VAL A 197 5.58 10.41 17.58
CA VAL A 197 5.09 9.04 17.47
C VAL A 197 4.70 8.49 18.83
N VAL A 198 3.54 7.82 18.91
CA VAL A 198 3.12 7.04 20.07
C VAL A 198 2.57 5.71 19.59
N ASN A 199 3.02 4.61 20.24
CA ASN A 199 2.41 3.30 20.07
C ASN A 199 1.38 3.08 21.19
N CYS A 200 0.11 2.89 20.81
CA CYS A 200 -1.02 2.77 21.75
C CYS A 200 -1.14 1.38 22.39
N GLY A 201 -0.51 0.34 21.80
CA GLY A 201 -0.55 -1.03 22.31
C GLY A 201 0.64 -1.42 23.19
N ALA A 202 1.74 -0.65 23.16
CA ALA A 202 3.01 -1.06 23.76
C ALA A 202 3.16 -0.74 25.27
N ILE A 203 2.25 0.06 25.88
CA ILE A 203 2.39 0.59 27.23
C ILE A 203 1.08 0.45 28.03
N THR A 204 1.21 0.46 29.35
CA THR A 204 0.03 0.37 30.25
C THR A 204 -0.87 1.59 30.11
N GLU A 205 -2.17 1.43 30.38
CA GLU A 205 -3.18 2.49 30.24
C GLU A 205 -2.79 3.80 30.93
N THR A 206 -2.30 3.74 32.18
CA THR A 206 -1.89 4.93 32.95
C THR A 206 -0.71 5.65 32.30
N LEU A 207 0.25 4.90 31.78
CA LEU A 207 1.40 5.48 31.09
C LEU A 207 1.00 6.06 29.73
N LEU A 208 0.12 5.37 28.99
CA LEU A 208 -0.42 5.84 27.71
C LEU A 208 -1.15 7.17 27.89
N GLU A 209 -1.98 7.27 28.94
CA GLU A 209 -2.69 8.52 29.27
C GLU A 209 -1.73 9.67 29.53
N SER A 210 -0.71 9.41 30.34
CA SER A 210 0.33 10.39 30.66
C SER A 210 1.17 10.78 29.44
N GLU A 211 1.50 9.84 28.55
CA GLU A 211 2.23 10.11 27.31
C GLU A 211 1.39 10.96 26.34
N LEU A 212 0.12 10.61 26.12
CA LEU A 212 -0.75 11.31 25.19
C LEU A 212 -1.11 12.72 25.66
N PHE A 213 -1.58 12.85 26.91
CA PHE A 213 -2.20 14.10 27.40
C PHE A 213 -1.33 14.88 28.39
N GLY A 214 -0.22 14.26 28.86
CA GLY A 214 0.63 14.86 29.89
C GLY A 214 0.06 14.66 31.30
N HIS A 215 0.83 15.04 32.30
CA HIS A 215 0.40 15.01 33.70
C HIS A 215 0.98 16.18 34.52
N VAL A 216 0.29 16.53 35.57
CA VAL A 216 0.82 17.45 36.60
C VAL A 216 1.48 16.65 37.73
N ARG A 217 2.39 17.28 38.45
CA ARG A 217 3.04 16.70 39.63
C ARG A 217 2.01 16.16 40.61
N GLY A 218 2.22 14.93 41.08
CA GLY A 218 1.33 14.26 42.03
C GLY A 218 0.07 13.61 41.43
N ALA A 219 -0.08 13.56 40.09
CA ALA A 219 -1.23 12.97 39.43
C ALA A 219 -1.37 11.44 39.66
N PHE A 220 -0.24 10.75 39.83
CA PHE A 220 -0.18 9.32 40.17
C PHE A 220 1.14 9.00 40.90
N THR A 221 1.26 7.79 41.46
CA THR A 221 2.48 7.31 42.14
C THR A 221 3.66 7.31 41.14
N GLY A 222 4.64 8.21 41.34
CA GLY A 222 5.77 8.41 40.42
C GLY A 222 5.72 9.69 39.59
N ALA A 223 4.64 10.48 39.63
CA ALA A 223 4.56 11.79 39.00
C ALA A 223 5.33 12.85 39.82
N ILE A 224 6.66 12.87 39.68
CA ILE A 224 7.56 13.75 40.46
C ILE A 224 7.54 15.21 39.95
N ALA A 225 7.29 15.41 38.65
CA ALA A 225 7.26 16.69 37.95
C ALA A 225 6.12 16.76 36.94
N ASP A 226 5.80 17.99 36.49
CA ASP A 226 4.89 18.17 35.34
C ASP A 226 5.54 17.64 34.06
N ARG A 227 4.76 16.96 33.20
CA ARG A 227 5.23 16.48 31.90
C ARG A 227 4.23 16.81 30.81
N LYS A 228 4.74 17.39 29.73
CA LYS A 228 3.93 17.65 28.52
C LYS A 228 3.60 16.38 27.79
N GLY A 229 2.33 16.24 27.40
CA GLY A 229 1.87 15.15 26.56
C GLY A 229 2.23 15.35 25.09
N VAL A 230 2.08 14.27 24.30
CA VAL A 230 2.38 14.23 22.86
C VAL A 230 1.61 15.29 22.08
N PHE A 231 0.34 15.51 22.40
CA PHE A 231 -0.48 16.52 21.71
C PHE A 231 0.00 17.95 21.97
N GLU A 232 0.56 18.23 23.15
CA GLU A 232 1.17 19.53 23.44
C GLU A 232 2.53 19.67 22.74
N GLN A 233 3.34 18.59 22.72
CA GLN A 233 4.64 18.56 22.04
C GLN A 233 4.52 18.70 20.53
N ALA A 234 3.46 18.12 19.96
CA ALA A 234 3.17 18.16 18.51
C ALA A 234 2.31 19.35 18.09
N HIS A 235 2.16 20.37 18.94
CA HIS A 235 1.40 21.58 18.58
C HIS A 235 1.91 22.17 17.26
N SER A 236 1.01 22.47 16.33
CA SER A 236 1.29 22.89 14.94
C SER A 236 2.08 21.86 14.10
N GLY A 237 2.26 20.65 14.60
CA GLY A 237 2.95 19.54 13.96
C GLY A 237 2.00 18.37 13.61
N THR A 238 2.52 17.15 13.68
CA THR A 238 1.79 15.92 13.40
C THR A 238 1.99 14.90 14.52
N VAL A 239 0.89 14.31 15.01
CA VAL A 239 0.91 13.14 15.89
C VAL A 239 0.66 11.90 15.07
N PHE A 240 1.51 10.91 15.24
CA PHE A 240 1.30 9.56 14.69
C PHE A 240 0.95 8.62 15.84
N LEU A 241 -0.28 8.04 15.76
CA LEU A 241 -0.81 7.07 16.71
C LEU A 241 -0.73 5.69 16.09
N ASP A 242 0.28 4.89 16.44
CA ASP A 242 0.40 3.52 15.97
C ASP A 242 -0.44 2.58 16.86
N GLU A 243 -0.94 1.50 16.25
CA GLU A 243 -1.78 0.49 16.91
C GLU A 243 -3.01 1.09 17.62
N ILE A 244 -3.69 2.05 16.93
CA ILE A 244 -4.85 2.75 17.51
C ILE A 244 -6.00 1.80 17.89
N GLY A 245 -6.11 0.63 17.23
CA GLY A 245 -7.10 -0.39 17.53
C GLY A 245 -6.98 -1.00 18.93
N ASP A 246 -5.79 -0.89 19.54
CA ASP A 246 -5.51 -1.43 20.89
C ASP A 246 -5.70 -0.37 21.99
N MET A 247 -6.16 0.84 21.61
CA MET A 247 -6.39 1.94 22.58
C MET A 247 -7.51 1.61 23.57
N PRO A 248 -7.26 1.73 24.90
CA PRO A 248 -8.29 1.50 25.92
C PRO A 248 -9.51 2.42 25.75
N PRO A 249 -10.74 1.94 26.06
CA PRO A 249 -11.97 2.72 25.88
C PRO A 249 -11.99 4.09 26.55
N ALA A 250 -11.39 4.21 27.73
CA ALA A 250 -11.29 5.50 28.43
C ALA A 250 -10.46 6.52 27.65
N MET A 251 -9.41 6.06 26.96
CA MET A 251 -8.53 6.90 26.15
C MET A 251 -9.21 7.32 24.85
N GLN A 252 -10.05 6.44 24.27
CA GLN A 252 -10.84 6.74 23.07
C GLN A 252 -11.75 7.96 23.28
N VAL A 253 -12.37 8.10 24.46
CA VAL A 253 -13.20 9.26 24.80
C VAL A 253 -12.38 10.56 24.84
N LYS A 254 -11.17 10.51 25.41
CA LYS A 254 -10.29 11.69 25.49
C LYS A 254 -9.75 12.07 24.11
N LEU A 255 -9.34 11.09 23.33
CA LEU A 255 -8.87 11.31 21.96
C LEU A 255 -9.97 11.94 21.09
N LEU A 256 -11.22 11.52 21.24
CA LEU A 256 -12.34 12.10 20.50
C LEU A 256 -12.46 13.62 20.76
N ARG A 257 -12.31 14.07 22.02
CA ARG A 257 -12.32 15.50 22.36
C ARG A 257 -11.17 16.27 21.70
N VAL A 258 -9.98 15.66 21.68
CA VAL A 258 -8.84 16.28 20.98
C VAL A 258 -9.11 16.44 19.49
N LEU A 259 -9.73 15.43 18.85
CA LEU A 259 -10.06 15.48 17.42
C LEU A 259 -11.24 16.42 17.08
N GLN A 260 -12.14 16.68 18.03
CA GLN A 260 -13.30 17.56 17.84
C GLN A 260 -12.98 19.00 18.15
N ASP A 261 -12.43 19.25 19.32
CA ASP A 261 -12.30 20.58 19.92
C ASP A 261 -10.86 21.08 20.00
N GLY A 262 -9.88 20.19 19.72
CA GLY A 262 -8.46 20.49 19.93
C GLY A 262 -8.07 20.59 21.42
N GLU A 263 -8.92 20.08 22.32
CA GLU A 263 -8.73 20.24 23.76
C GLU A 263 -8.01 19.05 24.38
N VAL A 264 -6.93 19.37 25.10
CA VAL A 264 -6.13 18.43 25.89
C VAL A 264 -6.20 18.80 27.35
N ARG A 265 -6.49 17.83 28.22
CA ARG A 265 -6.45 18.00 29.66
C ARG A 265 -5.43 17.06 30.28
N PRO A 266 -4.34 17.58 30.89
CA PRO A 266 -3.35 16.77 31.58
C PRO A 266 -3.94 15.95 32.74
N VAL A 267 -3.37 14.78 33.02
CA VAL A 267 -3.78 13.91 34.12
C VAL A 267 -3.56 14.63 35.45
N GLY A 268 -4.57 14.63 36.32
CA GLY A 268 -4.55 15.34 37.59
C GLY A 268 -4.66 16.86 37.49
N GLY A 269 -4.69 17.43 36.29
CA GLY A 269 -4.80 18.88 36.03
C GLY A 269 -6.22 19.32 35.70
N ASN A 270 -6.52 20.59 36.03
CA ASN A 270 -7.78 21.26 35.71
C ASN A 270 -7.69 22.21 34.50
N ARG A 271 -6.49 22.46 34.01
CA ARG A 271 -6.23 23.36 32.88
C ARG A 271 -6.49 22.65 31.57
N THR A 272 -7.28 23.23 30.69
CA THR A 272 -7.43 22.81 29.30
C THR A 272 -6.35 23.51 28.46
N ILE A 273 -5.68 22.72 27.61
CA ILE A 273 -4.65 23.17 26.66
C ILE A 273 -5.22 22.96 25.28
N HIS A 274 -5.12 23.95 24.39
CA HIS A 274 -5.53 23.82 23.00
C HIS A 274 -4.34 23.42 22.11
N THR A 275 -4.56 22.44 21.26
CA THR A 275 -3.61 21.97 20.24
C THR A 275 -4.26 21.96 18.86
N ASP A 276 -3.47 22.23 17.83
CA ASP A 276 -3.86 22.09 16.43
C ASP A 276 -3.07 20.98 15.72
N ALA A 277 -2.61 19.97 16.48
CA ALA A 277 -1.84 18.86 15.95
C ALA A 277 -2.66 18.08 14.89
N ARG A 278 -2.06 17.83 13.72
CA ARG A 278 -2.59 16.92 12.72
C ARG A 278 -2.47 15.48 13.22
N VAL A 279 -3.53 14.68 13.09
CA VAL A 279 -3.53 13.29 13.53
C VAL A 279 -3.43 12.34 12.34
N VAL A 280 -2.45 11.44 12.40
CA VAL A 280 -2.33 10.27 11.53
C VAL A 280 -2.37 9.04 12.44
N ALA A 281 -3.30 8.13 12.22
CA ALA A 281 -3.46 6.91 13.00
C ALA A 281 -3.16 5.68 12.15
N ALA A 282 -2.62 4.62 12.76
CA ALA A 282 -2.38 3.36 12.09
C ALA A 282 -2.92 2.18 12.91
N THR A 283 -3.37 1.13 12.22
CA THR A 283 -3.85 -0.11 12.85
C THR A 283 -3.63 -1.31 11.96
N ASN A 284 -3.42 -2.46 12.57
CA ASN A 284 -3.47 -3.78 11.94
C ASN A 284 -4.79 -4.52 12.26
N VAL A 285 -5.64 -3.94 13.10
CA VAL A 285 -6.93 -4.51 13.51
C VAL A 285 -8.04 -4.02 12.59
N ASP A 286 -8.99 -4.89 12.30
CA ASP A 286 -10.24 -4.53 11.64
C ASP A 286 -11.09 -3.69 12.60
N LEU A 287 -11.12 -2.37 12.38
CA LEU A 287 -11.88 -1.44 13.22
C LEU A 287 -13.39 -1.56 13.03
N ASP A 288 -13.88 -1.93 11.84
CA ASP A 288 -15.31 -2.12 11.62
C ASP A 288 -15.83 -3.27 12.50
N ARG A 289 -15.08 -4.37 12.55
CA ARG A 289 -15.35 -5.47 13.46
C ARG A 289 -15.19 -5.05 14.93
N SER A 290 -14.19 -4.27 15.28
CA SER A 290 -13.98 -3.78 16.66
C SER A 290 -15.09 -2.86 17.12
N VAL A 291 -15.70 -2.08 16.21
CA VAL A 291 -16.89 -1.26 16.47
C VAL A 291 -18.12 -2.16 16.70
N ALA A 292 -18.32 -3.17 15.85
CA ALA A 292 -19.42 -4.14 16.02
C ALA A 292 -19.31 -4.89 17.35
N ASP A 293 -18.11 -5.26 17.77
CA ASP A 293 -17.79 -5.92 19.04
C ASP A 293 -17.78 -4.95 20.25
N GLN A 294 -18.09 -3.67 20.07
CA GLN A 294 -18.06 -2.59 21.10
C GLN A 294 -16.69 -2.39 21.77
N ARG A 295 -15.61 -2.83 21.16
CA ARG A 295 -14.22 -2.61 21.61
C ARG A 295 -13.66 -1.27 21.16
N PHE A 296 -14.19 -0.73 20.07
CA PHE A 296 -13.84 0.58 19.55
C PHE A 296 -15.09 1.44 19.37
N ARG A 297 -15.02 2.71 19.72
CA ARG A 297 -16.17 3.63 19.63
C ARG A 297 -16.43 4.03 18.19
N GLN A 298 -17.68 3.98 17.78
CA GLN A 298 -18.12 4.34 16.44
C GLN A 298 -17.90 5.82 16.11
N ASP A 299 -18.12 6.72 17.09
CA ASP A 299 -17.91 8.15 16.91
C ASP A 299 -16.44 8.52 16.65
N LEU A 300 -15.52 7.87 17.36
CA LEU A 300 -14.09 8.01 17.14
C LEU A 300 -13.65 7.44 15.78
N TYR A 301 -14.19 6.27 15.42
CA TYR A 301 -13.90 5.66 14.11
C TYR A 301 -14.23 6.61 12.96
N TYR A 302 -15.44 7.16 12.93
CA TYR A 302 -15.82 8.13 11.87
C TYR A 302 -15.00 9.42 11.89
N ARG A 303 -14.50 9.83 13.03
CA ARG A 303 -13.65 11.02 13.11
C ARG A 303 -12.22 10.76 12.63
N LEU A 304 -11.71 9.54 12.79
CA LEU A 304 -10.38 9.11 12.30
C LEU A 304 -10.39 8.72 10.82
N SER A 305 -11.47 8.11 10.33
CA SER A 305 -11.57 7.51 8.99
C SER A 305 -11.99 8.50 7.90
N VAL A 306 -11.57 9.78 7.99
CA VAL A 306 -11.85 10.77 6.95
C VAL A 306 -11.07 10.48 5.67
N ILE A 307 -9.80 10.15 5.80
CA ILE A 307 -8.97 9.63 4.72
C ILE A 307 -8.44 8.27 5.17
N VAL A 308 -8.75 7.22 4.40
CA VAL A 308 -8.31 5.86 4.72
C VAL A 308 -7.31 5.39 3.67
N ILE A 309 -6.15 4.90 4.13
CA ILE A 309 -5.09 4.35 3.29
C ILE A 309 -4.89 2.88 3.66
N HIS A 310 -5.15 1.98 2.68
CA HIS A 310 -4.95 0.55 2.87
C HIS A 310 -3.60 0.11 2.30
N LEU A 311 -2.68 -0.34 3.18
CA LEU A 311 -1.42 -0.92 2.75
C LEU A 311 -1.61 -2.42 2.45
N PRO A 312 -1.29 -2.86 1.23
CA PRO A 312 -1.36 -4.27 0.88
C PRO A 312 -0.30 -5.09 1.63
N ALA A 313 -0.65 -6.31 2.00
CA ALA A 313 0.31 -7.27 2.53
C ALA A 313 1.36 -7.63 1.45
N LEU A 314 2.56 -8.03 1.89
CA LEU A 314 3.67 -8.30 0.96
C LEU A 314 3.37 -9.45 -0.02
N ARG A 315 2.59 -10.45 0.42
CA ARG A 315 2.11 -11.55 -0.43
C ARG A 315 1.19 -11.11 -1.57
N ASP A 316 0.54 -9.95 -1.46
CA ASP A 316 -0.36 -9.39 -2.47
C ASP A 316 0.36 -8.43 -3.44
N ARG A 317 1.67 -8.16 -3.19
CA ARG A 317 2.56 -7.33 -4.01
C ARG A 317 3.91 -8.02 -4.27
N ARG A 318 3.88 -9.29 -4.64
CA ARG A 318 5.08 -10.12 -4.82
C ARG A 318 6.06 -9.56 -5.85
N GLU A 319 5.57 -8.84 -6.84
CA GLU A 319 6.38 -8.17 -7.86
C GLU A 319 7.27 -7.05 -7.28
N ASP A 320 6.97 -6.56 -6.08
CA ASP A 320 7.79 -5.57 -5.39
C ASP A 320 8.93 -6.21 -4.59
N ILE A 321 8.88 -7.53 -4.32
CA ILE A 321 9.89 -8.23 -3.50
C ILE A 321 11.30 -8.09 -4.07
N PRO A 322 11.57 -8.26 -5.38
CA PRO A 322 12.92 -8.07 -5.92
C PRO A 322 13.48 -6.66 -5.67
N LEU A 323 12.66 -5.63 -5.79
CA LEU A 323 13.06 -4.24 -5.54
C LEU A 323 13.39 -4.02 -4.05
N LEU A 324 12.58 -4.60 -3.15
CA LEU A 324 12.83 -4.56 -1.71
C LEU A 324 14.12 -5.28 -1.35
N ILE A 325 14.35 -6.47 -1.91
CA ILE A 325 15.59 -7.24 -1.72
C ILE A 325 16.80 -6.40 -2.14
N GLU A 326 16.78 -5.81 -3.34
CA GLU A 326 17.88 -4.98 -3.84
C GLU A 326 18.18 -3.82 -2.89
N GLN A 327 17.15 -3.11 -2.43
CA GLN A 327 17.32 -2.00 -1.51
C GLN A 327 17.87 -2.45 -0.14
N PHE A 328 17.35 -3.54 0.42
CA PHE A 328 17.80 -4.05 1.72
C PHE A 328 19.22 -4.59 1.65
N VAL A 329 19.59 -5.28 0.57
CA VAL A 329 20.99 -5.70 0.33
C VAL A 329 21.89 -4.48 0.25
N ARG A 330 21.51 -3.43 -0.49
CA ARG A 330 22.26 -2.18 -0.61
C ARG A 330 22.46 -1.52 0.75
N ASN A 331 21.39 -1.37 1.53
CA ASN A 331 21.43 -0.75 2.85
C ASN A 331 22.30 -1.57 3.83
N ALA A 332 22.11 -2.89 3.88
CA ALA A 332 22.89 -3.77 4.74
C ALA A 332 24.38 -3.83 4.31
N SER A 333 24.66 -3.83 3.01
CA SER A 333 26.02 -3.77 2.47
C SER A 333 26.73 -2.47 2.82
N ALA A 334 26.05 -1.33 2.73
CA ALA A 334 26.60 -0.02 3.12
C ALA A 334 26.95 0.03 4.63
N ARG A 335 26.11 -0.58 5.50
CA ARG A 335 26.38 -0.65 6.94
C ARG A 335 27.49 -1.62 7.33
N THR A 336 27.61 -2.74 6.62
CA THR A 336 28.57 -3.81 6.97
C THR A 336 29.87 -3.75 6.21
N GLY A 337 29.97 -2.94 5.14
CA GLY A 337 31.11 -2.91 4.22
C GLY A 337 31.23 -4.16 3.36
N ARG A 338 30.21 -5.03 3.30
CA ARG A 338 30.22 -6.30 2.56
C ARG A 338 29.44 -6.16 1.27
N HIS A 339 30.00 -6.62 0.16
CA HIS A 339 29.26 -6.74 -1.09
C HIS A 339 28.66 -8.14 -1.18
N VAL A 340 27.33 -8.21 -1.18
CA VAL A 340 26.57 -9.46 -1.24
C VAL A 340 25.62 -9.42 -2.43
N THR A 341 25.54 -10.54 -3.15
CA THR A 341 24.54 -10.76 -4.22
C THR A 341 23.65 -11.94 -3.84
N ILE A 342 22.41 -11.94 -4.29
CA ILE A 342 21.46 -13.03 -4.08
C ILE A 342 21.28 -13.76 -5.41
N SER A 343 21.38 -15.11 -5.38
CA SER A 343 21.20 -15.92 -6.57
C SER A 343 19.77 -15.87 -7.10
N PRO A 344 19.52 -16.11 -8.41
CA PRO A 344 18.17 -16.14 -8.96
C PRO A 344 17.25 -17.15 -8.29
N ASP A 345 17.78 -18.34 -7.93
CA ASP A 345 17.02 -19.38 -7.26
C ASP A 345 16.62 -18.97 -5.83
N ALA A 346 17.53 -18.32 -5.09
CA ALA A 346 17.21 -17.75 -3.78
C ALA A 346 16.17 -16.62 -3.89
N THR A 347 16.29 -15.76 -4.91
CA THR A 347 15.30 -14.71 -5.16
C THR A 347 13.92 -15.30 -5.47
N ALA A 348 13.84 -16.34 -6.30
CA ALA A 348 12.58 -17.02 -6.62
C ALA A 348 11.93 -17.64 -5.37
N ALA A 349 12.72 -18.25 -4.48
CA ALA A 349 12.24 -18.80 -3.21
C ALA A 349 11.70 -17.68 -2.30
N LEU A 350 12.42 -16.55 -2.17
CA LEU A 350 11.99 -15.38 -1.41
C LEU A 350 10.68 -14.78 -1.97
N MET A 351 10.49 -14.75 -3.28
CA MET A 351 9.25 -14.29 -3.93
C MET A 351 8.05 -15.22 -3.68
N SER A 352 8.30 -16.51 -3.50
CA SER A 352 7.23 -17.51 -3.30
C SER A 352 6.74 -17.57 -1.86
N TYR A 353 7.54 -17.14 -0.90
CA TYR A 353 7.19 -17.17 0.52
C TYR A 353 6.10 -16.14 0.87
N ARG A 354 5.27 -16.44 1.87
CA ARG A 354 4.10 -15.64 2.22
C ARG A 354 4.38 -14.39 3.04
N TRP A 355 5.51 -14.35 3.70
CA TRP A 355 5.93 -13.22 4.54
C TRP A 355 4.88 -12.81 5.59
N PRO A 356 4.56 -13.65 6.59
CA PRO A 356 3.58 -13.31 7.63
C PRO A 356 3.97 -12.05 8.41
N GLY A 357 5.26 -11.74 8.57
CA GLY A 357 5.78 -10.49 9.14
C GLY A 357 6.03 -9.40 8.10
N ASN A 358 5.53 -9.57 6.87
CA ASN A 358 5.58 -8.61 5.78
C ASN A 358 7.00 -8.07 5.49
N VAL A 359 7.13 -6.78 5.23
CA VAL A 359 8.39 -6.11 4.85
C VAL A 359 9.42 -6.18 5.99
N ARG A 360 8.98 -6.09 7.26
CA ARG A 360 9.86 -6.18 8.43
C ARG A 360 10.54 -7.55 8.51
N GLU A 361 9.82 -8.63 8.23
CA GLU A 361 10.40 -9.99 8.20
C GLU A 361 11.37 -10.15 7.04
N LEU A 362 11.02 -9.65 5.85
CA LEU A 362 11.90 -9.67 4.68
C LEU A 362 13.19 -8.89 4.97
N GLU A 363 13.10 -7.67 5.49
CA GLU A 363 14.26 -6.84 5.84
C GLU A 363 15.20 -7.55 6.82
N ASN A 364 14.66 -8.06 7.94
CA ASN A 364 15.42 -8.80 8.93
C ASN A 364 16.09 -10.05 8.33
N THR A 365 15.38 -10.74 7.41
CA THR A 365 15.92 -11.92 6.73
C THR A 365 17.09 -11.55 5.83
N ILE A 366 16.95 -10.51 5.01
CA ILE A 366 18.02 -10.03 4.11
C ILE A 366 19.22 -9.53 4.93
N GLU A 367 18.97 -8.75 5.98
CA GLU A 367 20.06 -8.27 6.86
C GLU A 367 20.86 -9.43 7.45
N ARG A 368 20.17 -10.47 7.95
CA ARG A 368 20.82 -11.68 8.44
C ARG A 368 21.63 -12.38 7.36
N LEU A 369 21.07 -12.52 6.15
CA LEU A 369 21.79 -13.16 5.04
C LEU A 369 23.04 -12.37 4.65
N VAL A 370 23.00 -11.04 4.61
CA VAL A 370 24.17 -10.19 4.31
C VAL A 370 25.25 -10.32 5.38
N VAL A 371 24.88 -10.41 6.67
CA VAL A 371 25.83 -10.55 7.78
C VAL A 371 26.54 -11.91 7.74
N PHE A 372 25.85 -12.99 7.41
CA PHE A 372 26.41 -14.35 7.47
C PHE A 372 26.96 -14.87 6.15
N SER A 373 26.62 -14.25 5.01
CA SER A 373 27.11 -14.71 3.71
C SER A 373 28.57 -14.31 3.45
N ARG A 374 29.23 -15.07 2.54
CA ARG A 374 30.60 -14.82 2.09
C ARG A 374 30.66 -14.19 0.68
N GLY A 375 29.69 -13.33 0.34
CA GLY A 375 29.66 -12.58 -0.92
C GLY A 375 28.50 -12.97 -1.86
N ARG A 376 28.02 -14.23 -1.83
CA ARG A 376 26.85 -14.66 -2.58
C ARG A 376 25.93 -15.52 -1.70
N VAL A 377 24.65 -15.25 -1.74
CA VAL A 377 23.59 -16.02 -1.06
C VAL A 377 23.00 -17.00 -2.06
N GLU A 378 23.12 -18.28 -1.75
CA GLU A 378 22.52 -19.37 -2.51
C GLU A 378 21.22 -19.84 -1.86
N LEU A 379 20.44 -20.66 -2.57
CA LEU A 379 19.19 -21.22 -2.07
C LEU A 379 19.36 -21.91 -0.71
N ALA A 380 20.47 -22.63 -0.51
CA ALA A 380 20.77 -23.36 0.73
C ALA A 380 21.04 -22.45 1.94
N ASP A 381 21.36 -21.17 1.73
CA ASP A 381 21.62 -20.22 2.80
C ASP A 381 20.32 -19.61 3.38
N LEU A 382 19.21 -19.83 2.68
CA LEU A 382 17.91 -19.30 3.11
C LEU A 382 17.42 -19.99 4.39
N PRO A 383 16.66 -19.28 5.25
CA PRO A 383 16.04 -19.88 6.42
C PRO A 383 15.18 -21.09 6.06
N ALA A 384 15.19 -22.11 6.91
CA ALA A 384 14.37 -23.30 6.73
C ALA A 384 12.86 -22.95 6.60
N THR A 385 12.40 -21.88 7.24
CA THR A 385 11.02 -21.37 7.11
C THR A 385 10.67 -20.90 5.71
N VAL A 386 11.63 -20.29 4.99
CA VAL A 386 11.46 -19.85 3.61
C VAL A 386 11.51 -21.03 2.63
N LEU A 387 12.35 -22.03 2.94
CA LEU A 387 12.52 -23.25 2.14
C LEU A 387 11.42 -24.29 2.40
N ALA A 388 10.72 -24.18 3.53
CA ALA A 388 9.65 -25.11 3.86
C ALA A 388 8.54 -25.04 2.80
N ALA A 389 8.16 -26.20 2.28
CA ALA A 389 6.97 -26.31 1.47
C ALA A 389 5.75 -25.75 2.28
N PRO A 390 4.80 -25.09 1.62
CA PRO A 390 3.62 -24.60 2.30
C PRO A 390 2.97 -25.72 3.12
N SER A 391 2.54 -25.39 4.33
CA SER A 391 1.93 -26.36 5.25
C SER A 391 0.75 -27.07 4.57
N LEU A 392 0.39 -28.25 5.08
CA LEU A 392 -0.77 -28.97 4.56
C LEU A 392 -2.03 -28.11 4.58
N GLU A 393 -2.26 -27.38 5.68
CA GLU A 393 -3.36 -26.41 5.82
C GLU A 393 -3.33 -25.35 4.73
N GLU A 394 -2.16 -24.75 4.48
CA GLU A 394 -2.01 -23.74 3.43
C GLU A 394 -2.31 -24.28 2.03
N ARG A 395 -1.83 -25.50 1.72
CA ARG A 395 -2.11 -26.17 0.46
C ARG A 395 -3.58 -26.52 0.29
N MET A 396 -4.25 -26.94 1.37
CA MET A 396 -5.65 -27.36 1.36
C MET A 396 -6.61 -26.18 1.15
N PHE A 397 -6.38 -25.05 1.81
CA PHE A 397 -7.29 -23.88 1.83
C PHE A 397 -6.88 -22.75 0.88
N GLN A 398 -5.81 -22.89 0.12
CA GLN A 398 -5.35 -21.85 -0.81
C GLN A 398 -6.41 -21.56 -1.90
N GLY A 399 -6.80 -20.30 -2.01
CA GLY A 399 -7.71 -19.81 -3.05
C GLY A 399 -9.21 -20.04 -2.77
N LEU A 400 -9.61 -20.26 -1.51
CA LEU A 400 -11.00 -20.56 -1.12
C LEU A 400 -11.61 -21.65 -2.04
N PRO A 401 -11.07 -22.89 -2.01
CA PRO A 401 -11.49 -23.96 -2.91
C PRO A 401 -12.96 -24.31 -2.66
N SER A 402 -13.66 -24.75 -3.74
CA SER A 402 -14.97 -25.37 -3.58
C SER A 402 -14.86 -26.64 -2.72
N LEU A 403 -15.98 -27.12 -2.19
CA LEU A 403 -16.00 -28.34 -1.38
C LEU A 403 -15.43 -29.54 -2.17
N ASP A 404 -15.79 -29.68 -3.43
CA ASP A 404 -15.26 -30.74 -4.32
C ASP A 404 -13.75 -30.63 -4.52
N GLU A 405 -13.21 -29.43 -4.68
CA GLU A 405 -11.78 -29.22 -4.80
C GLU A 405 -11.03 -29.46 -3.48
N LEU A 406 -11.65 -29.14 -2.34
CA LEU A 406 -11.11 -29.47 -1.03
C LEU A 406 -11.08 -30.98 -0.78
N GLU A 407 -12.18 -31.69 -1.09
CA GLU A 407 -12.25 -33.14 -1.03
C GLU A 407 -11.18 -33.77 -1.94
N ARG A 408 -11.01 -33.25 -3.15
CA ARG A 408 -10.01 -33.69 -4.09
C ARG A 408 -8.60 -33.57 -3.52
N ARG A 409 -8.24 -32.39 -3.02
CA ARG A 409 -6.91 -32.12 -2.44
C ARG A 409 -6.64 -33.03 -1.24
N TYR A 410 -7.62 -33.18 -0.37
CA TYR A 410 -7.48 -34.01 0.82
C TYR A 410 -7.33 -35.50 0.46
N LEU A 411 -8.14 -36.00 -0.47
CA LEU A 411 -8.05 -37.39 -0.95
C LEU A 411 -6.69 -37.70 -1.59
N VAL A 412 -6.18 -36.78 -2.44
CA VAL A 412 -4.85 -36.92 -3.04
C VAL A 412 -3.77 -36.97 -1.96
N HIS A 413 -3.82 -36.05 -0.98
CA HIS A 413 -2.88 -36.00 0.10
C HIS A 413 -2.84 -37.29 0.95
N VAL A 414 -4.03 -37.80 1.32
CA VAL A 414 -4.13 -39.07 2.11
C VAL A 414 -3.57 -40.25 1.30
N LEU A 415 -3.85 -40.32 0.00
CA LEU A 415 -3.31 -41.36 -0.87
C LEU A 415 -1.78 -41.28 -1.01
N GLU A 416 -1.23 -40.06 -1.18
CA GLU A 416 0.22 -39.84 -1.25
C GLU A 416 0.91 -40.19 0.08
N ALA A 417 0.37 -39.72 1.20
CA ALA A 417 0.90 -39.98 2.53
C ALA A 417 0.95 -41.48 2.89
N LEU A 418 0.00 -42.25 2.37
CA LEU A 418 -0.08 -43.69 2.58
C LEU A 418 0.50 -44.52 1.43
N GLY A 419 1.27 -43.89 0.53
CA GLY A 419 1.92 -44.58 -0.58
C GLY A 419 0.97 -45.30 -1.54
N GLY A 420 -0.29 -44.80 -1.67
CA GLY A 420 -1.32 -45.37 -2.52
C GLY A 420 -2.13 -46.52 -1.89
N ASN A 421 -1.94 -46.82 -0.62
CA ASN A 421 -2.68 -47.89 0.06
C ASN A 421 -4.16 -47.49 0.30
N ARG A 422 -5.01 -48.00 -0.56
CA ARG A 422 -6.46 -47.65 -0.62
C ARG A 422 -7.26 -48.11 0.59
N SER A 423 -6.89 -49.28 1.16
CA SER A 423 -7.58 -49.80 2.35
C SER A 423 -7.35 -48.92 3.55
N ARG A 424 -6.09 -48.52 3.75
CA ARG A 424 -5.71 -47.64 4.85
C ARG A 424 -6.17 -46.20 4.62
N ALA A 425 -6.22 -45.75 3.35
CA ALA A 425 -6.77 -44.45 2.99
C ALA A 425 -8.28 -44.38 3.30
N ALA A 426 -9.04 -45.40 2.99
CA ALA A 426 -10.47 -45.48 3.33
C ALA A 426 -10.69 -45.43 4.85
N GLU A 427 -9.88 -46.16 5.61
CA GLU A 427 -9.91 -46.16 7.09
C GLU A 427 -9.60 -44.76 7.66
N VAL A 428 -8.55 -44.09 7.21
CA VAL A 428 -8.18 -42.73 7.64
C VAL A 428 -9.26 -41.70 7.29
N LEU A 429 -9.90 -41.86 6.12
CA LEU A 429 -10.97 -40.99 5.68
C LEU A 429 -12.32 -41.28 6.36
N GLY A 430 -12.42 -42.36 7.14
CA GLY A 430 -13.67 -42.77 7.79
C GLY A 430 -14.75 -43.25 6.84
N ILE A 431 -14.37 -43.77 5.64
CA ILE A 431 -15.28 -44.25 4.61
C ILE A 431 -14.96 -45.68 4.20
N ASP A 432 -15.90 -46.38 3.56
CA ASP A 432 -15.62 -47.69 2.98
C ASP A 432 -14.86 -47.59 1.64
N ARG A 433 -14.15 -48.67 1.26
CA ARG A 433 -13.37 -48.70 0.01
C ARG A 433 -14.22 -48.40 -1.23
N ARG A 434 -15.47 -48.80 -1.28
CA ARG A 434 -16.35 -48.57 -2.42
C ARG A 434 -16.69 -47.09 -2.56
N THR A 435 -16.90 -46.40 -1.43
CA THR A 435 -17.09 -44.96 -1.39
C THR A 435 -15.83 -44.23 -1.84
N LEU A 436 -14.64 -44.64 -1.41
CA LEU A 436 -13.36 -44.09 -1.85
C LEU A 436 -13.18 -44.18 -3.38
N TYR A 437 -13.49 -45.32 -3.99
CA TYR A 437 -13.42 -45.47 -5.45
C TYR A 437 -14.38 -44.54 -6.18
N ARG A 438 -15.65 -44.43 -5.70
CA ARG A 438 -16.64 -43.50 -6.26
C ARG A 438 -16.25 -42.06 -6.13
N MET A 439 -15.65 -41.64 -5.01
CA MET A 439 -15.13 -40.31 -4.80
C MET A 439 -13.95 -40.01 -5.75
N ALA A 440 -12.99 -40.94 -5.87
CA ALA A 440 -11.86 -40.78 -6.78
C ALA A 440 -12.31 -40.63 -8.23
N GLU A 441 -13.29 -41.44 -8.68
CA GLU A 441 -13.89 -41.34 -10.02
C GLU A 441 -14.59 -39.99 -10.23
N ARG A 442 -15.44 -39.57 -9.27
CA ARG A 442 -16.14 -38.27 -9.31
C ARG A 442 -15.18 -37.09 -9.39
N LEU A 443 -14.07 -37.16 -8.64
CA LEU A 443 -13.08 -36.07 -8.53
C LEU A 443 -11.95 -36.17 -9.58
N GLY A 444 -12.02 -37.13 -10.53
CA GLY A 444 -11.04 -37.30 -11.60
C GLY A 444 -9.64 -37.73 -11.11
N ILE A 445 -9.57 -38.49 -10.00
CA ILE A 445 -8.31 -38.98 -9.43
C ILE A 445 -8.05 -40.40 -9.95
N ALA A 446 -6.95 -40.57 -10.70
CA ALA A 446 -6.50 -41.88 -11.15
C ALA A 446 -5.92 -42.69 -9.98
N LEU A 447 -6.57 -43.77 -9.60
CA LEU A 447 -6.03 -44.73 -8.65
C LEU A 447 -5.15 -45.73 -9.42
N LYS A 448 -3.81 -45.73 -9.19
CA LYS A 448 -2.89 -46.72 -9.79
C LYS A 448 -3.29 -48.13 -9.35
N ASP A 449 -3.33 -49.10 -10.26
CA ASP A 449 -3.71 -50.49 -9.94
C ASP A 449 -2.60 -51.18 -9.10
N ASP A 450 -3.02 -52.01 -8.14
CA ASP A 450 -2.13 -52.81 -7.28
C ASP A 450 -1.29 -53.87 -8.04
N ALA A 451 -1.51 -54.00 -9.37
CA ALA A 451 -0.85 -54.98 -10.21
C ALA A 451 0.66 -54.68 -10.46
N GLU A 452 1.13 -53.47 -10.28
CA GLU A 452 2.55 -53.10 -10.54
C GLU A 452 3.50 -53.21 -9.34
N ARG A 453 3.06 -53.67 -8.19
CA ARG A 453 3.91 -53.84 -6.99
C ARG A 453 4.24 -55.31 -6.64
N ALA A 454 3.90 -56.25 -7.50
CA ALA A 454 4.15 -57.67 -7.34
C ALA A 454 5.22 -58.22 -8.30
N THR A 455 6.10 -57.38 -8.84
CA THR A 455 7.28 -57.78 -9.60
C THR A 455 8.55 -57.20 -8.99
#